data_33df500b7569fe0c2b4f39bce6da5855
#
_entry.id   33df500b7569fe0c2b4f39bce6da5855
#
_cell.length_a   1.000
_cell.length_b   1.000
_cell.length_c   1.000
_cell.angle_alpha   90.00
_cell.angle_beta   90.00
_cell.angle_gamma   90.00
#
_symmetry.space_group_name_H-M   'P 1'
#
loop_
_entity.id
_entity.type
_entity.pdbx_description
1 polymer ?
#
loop_
_entity_poly.entity_id
_entity_poly.type
_entity_poly.pdbx_seq_one_letter_code
_entity_poly.pdbx_strand_id
1 'polypeptide(L)'
;MEIFWIISGLTLLGLIGFGLQILAVRSYTETTRKPGEERDFVGTLPPISILKPLSGLDDNLFDNLESFCRQDYPNYEILCSIQDPNDPAYRVAEKVKKKFPEKEISILIERCNDGLNPKVNNMLPAYRQARYPYILISDSNVMVDRDYL
;
A
#
# COMPACT_ATOMS: atom_id res chain seq x y z
N MET A 1 -34.64 26.38 29.29
CA MET A 1 -33.62 27.36 28.86
C MET A 1 -32.19 26.86 29.17
N GLU A 2 -31.93 26.28 30.31
CA GLU A 2 -30.56 25.85 30.69
C GLU A 2 -29.96 24.78 29.77
N ILE A 3 -30.74 23.78 29.37
CA ILE A 3 -30.29 22.70 28.44
C ILE A 3 -29.85 23.26 27.12
N PHE A 4 -30.52 24.28 26.61
CA PHE A 4 -30.14 24.96 25.35
C PHE A 4 -28.75 25.58 25.46
N TRP A 5 -28.44 26.27 26.54
CA TRP A 5 -27.13 26.88 26.75
C TRP A 5 -26.02 25.86 26.92
N ILE A 6 -26.30 24.72 27.59
CA ILE A 6 -25.34 23.63 27.72
C ILE A 6 -25.00 23.01 26.36
N ILE A 7 -26.03 22.70 25.56
CA ILE A 7 -25.84 22.14 24.21
C ILE A 7 -25.07 23.12 23.32
N SER A 8 -25.45 24.40 23.35
CA SER A 8 -24.75 25.43 22.57
C SER A 8 -23.30 25.57 22.98
N GLY A 9 -23.00 25.52 24.28
CA GLY A 9 -21.62 25.55 24.78
C GLY A 9 -20.80 24.33 24.34
N LEU A 10 -21.36 23.13 24.42
CA LEU A 10 -20.70 21.92 23.96
C LEU A 10 -20.45 21.93 22.44
N THR A 11 -21.42 22.44 21.67
CA THR A 11 -21.27 22.57 20.21
C THR A 11 -20.16 23.55 19.87
N LEU A 12 -20.12 24.69 20.54
CA LEU A 12 -19.08 25.70 20.32
C LEU A 12 -17.69 25.16 20.66
N LEU A 13 -17.58 24.44 21.78
CA LEU A 13 -16.32 23.79 22.18
C LEU A 13 -15.86 22.76 21.14
N GLY A 14 -16.80 21.95 20.60
CA GLY A 14 -16.52 21.01 19.51
C GLY A 14 -16.03 21.71 18.23
N LEU A 15 -16.64 22.81 17.85
CA LEU A 15 -16.23 23.61 16.68
C LEU A 15 -14.83 24.22 16.87
N ILE A 16 -14.53 24.71 18.07
CA ILE A 16 -13.18 25.20 18.39
C ILE A 16 -12.15 24.09 18.28
N GLY A 17 -12.44 22.91 18.88
CA GLY A 17 -11.57 21.74 18.79
C GLY A 17 -11.32 21.30 17.34
N PHE A 18 -12.36 21.29 16.52
CA PHE A 18 -12.25 20.97 15.10
C PHE A 18 -11.41 22.01 14.34
N GLY A 19 -11.60 23.28 14.63
CA GLY A 19 -10.78 24.36 14.05
C GLY A 19 -9.28 24.22 14.40
N LEU A 20 -8.99 23.91 15.66
CA LEU A 20 -7.61 23.66 16.11
C LEU A 20 -7.00 22.42 15.42
N GLN A 21 -7.78 21.37 15.22
CA GLN A 21 -7.34 20.17 14.51
C GLN A 21 -6.98 20.47 13.05
N ILE A 22 -7.81 21.28 12.36
CA ILE A 22 -7.52 21.72 10.99
C ILE A 22 -6.21 22.52 10.93
N LEU A 23 -6.01 23.44 11.87
CA LEU A 23 -4.79 24.25 11.94
C LEU A 23 -3.57 23.38 12.22
N ALA A 24 -3.66 22.42 13.13
CA ALA A 24 -2.59 21.49 13.44
C ALA A 24 -2.21 20.62 12.22
N VAL A 25 -3.20 20.10 11.48
CA VAL A 25 -2.96 19.32 10.25
C VAL A 25 -2.30 20.19 9.19
N ARG A 26 -2.78 21.41 8.96
CA ARG A 26 -2.16 22.34 8.00
C ARG A 26 -0.71 22.66 8.37
N SER A 27 -0.45 23.02 9.63
CA SER A 27 0.90 23.31 10.10
C SER A 27 1.82 22.08 9.93
N TYR A 28 1.33 20.89 10.22
CA TYR A 28 2.08 19.65 10.03
C TYR A 28 2.38 19.40 8.54
N THR A 29 1.39 19.54 7.65
CA THR A 29 1.58 19.34 6.21
C THR A 29 2.50 20.38 5.59
N GLU A 30 2.45 21.64 6.03
CA GLU A 30 3.36 22.69 5.57
C GLU A 30 4.80 22.44 6.04
N THR A 31 4.97 21.97 7.29
CA THR A 31 6.30 21.67 7.86
C THR A 31 6.89 20.40 7.25
N THR A 32 6.06 19.42 6.90
CA THR A 32 6.50 18.14 6.32
C THR A 32 6.63 18.23 4.79
N ARG A 33 5.88 19.12 4.17
CA ARG A 33 5.99 19.43 2.75
C ARG A 33 7.16 20.39 2.56
N LYS A 34 8.39 19.86 2.64
CA LYS A 34 9.53 20.59 2.09
C LYS A 34 9.29 20.72 0.60
N PRO A 35 9.06 21.96 0.07
CA PRO A 35 8.89 22.15 -1.36
C PRO A 35 10.22 21.78 -2.00
N GLY A 36 10.22 20.71 -2.81
CA GLY A 36 11.30 20.48 -3.77
C GLY A 36 12.66 20.14 -3.18
N GLU A 37 12.74 19.21 -2.21
CA GLU A 37 13.75 18.21 -2.42
C GLU A 37 13.19 17.24 -3.49
N GLU A 38 13.08 17.70 -4.74
CA GLU A 38 13.59 16.88 -5.83
C GLU A 38 14.99 16.53 -5.37
N ARG A 39 15.11 15.42 -4.66
CA ARG A 39 16.40 14.80 -4.51
C ARG A 39 16.76 14.41 -5.93
N ASP A 40 17.52 15.30 -6.59
CA ASP A 40 18.37 14.88 -7.68
C ASP A 40 19.12 13.69 -7.13
N PHE A 41 18.55 12.52 -7.32
CA PHE A 41 19.14 11.27 -6.90
C PHE A 41 20.35 11.09 -7.82
N VAL A 42 21.48 11.69 -7.42
CA VAL A 42 22.77 11.53 -8.09
C VAL A 42 23.23 10.11 -7.76
N GLY A 43 22.53 9.14 -8.36
CA GLY A 43 22.79 7.72 -8.14
C GLY A 43 21.81 6.84 -8.91
N THR A 44 22.10 5.56 -9.01
CA THR A 44 21.15 4.56 -9.50
C THR A 44 19.99 4.42 -8.51
N LEU A 45 18.75 4.51 -9.01
CA LEU A 45 17.55 4.30 -8.20
C LEU A 45 17.64 2.97 -7.44
N PRO A 46 17.35 2.94 -6.13
CA PRO A 46 17.51 1.73 -5.33
C PRO A 46 16.50 0.66 -5.76
N PRO A 47 16.88 -0.62 -5.75
CA PRO A 47 15.94 -1.68 -6.08
C PRO A 47 14.89 -1.87 -5.00
N ILE A 48 13.64 -2.21 -5.40
CA ILE A 48 12.46 -2.27 -4.53
C ILE A 48 11.79 -3.64 -4.63
N SER A 49 11.44 -4.24 -3.49
CA SER A 49 10.54 -5.40 -3.41
C SER A 49 9.13 -4.94 -3.05
N ILE A 50 8.17 -5.18 -3.94
CA ILE A 50 6.76 -4.83 -3.76
C ILE A 50 6.02 -6.06 -3.21
N LEU A 51 5.51 -5.94 -1.98
CA LEU A 51 4.73 -6.99 -1.33
C LEU A 51 3.24 -6.75 -1.57
N LYS A 52 2.58 -7.71 -2.21
CA LYS A 52 1.15 -7.70 -2.53
C LYS A 52 0.45 -8.88 -1.84
N PRO A 53 0.00 -8.72 -0.57
CA PRO A 53 -0.82 -9.76 0.06
C PRO A 53 -2.18 -9.82 -0.64
N LEU A 54 -2.53 -11.01 -1.14
CA LEU A 54 -3.77 -11.27 -1.85
C LEU A 54 -4.68 -12.19 -1.03
N SER A 55 -5.98 -11.92 -1.04
CA SER A 55 -7.00 -12.77 -0.41
C SER A 55 -8.35 -12.52 -1.06
N GLY A 56 -8.90 -13.53 -1.73
CA GLY A 56 -10.15 -13.40 -2.47
C GLY A 56 -10.02 -12.57 -3.74
N LEU A 57 -11.16 -12.24 -4.33
CA LEU A 57 -11.24 -11.37 -5.50
C LEU A 57 -11.69 -9.97 -5.06
N ASP A 58 -10.77 -9.04 -5.05
CA ASP A 58 -11.08 -7.62 -4.98
C ASP A 58 -11.55 -7.10 -6.33
N ASP A 59 -12.32 -6.01 -6.30
CA ASP A 59 -12.72 -5.32 -7.52
C ASP A 59 -11.48 -4.89 -8.32
N ASN A 60 -11.50 -5.21 -9.61
CA ASN A 60 -10.40 -4.88 -10.54
C ASN A 60 -9.02 -5.44 -10.15
N LEU A 61 -8.94 -6.54 -9.39
CA LEU A 61 -7.68 -7.14 -8.95
C LEU A 61 -6.67 -7.32 -10.09
N PHE A 62 -7.13 -7.72 -11.28
CA PHE A 62 -6.26 -7.87 -12.44
C PHE A 62 -5.60 -6.54 -12.85
N ASP A 63 -6.40 -5.48 -12.99
CA ASP A 63 -5.91 -4.16 -13.42
C ASP A 63 -5.03 -3.51 -12.33
N ASN A 64 -5.38 -3.74 -11.06
CA ASN A 64 -4.57 -3.30 -9.93
C ASN A 64 -3.17 -3.93 -9.97
N LEU A 65 -3.07 -5.24 -10.14
CA LEU A 65 -1.77 -5.92 -10.25
C LEU A 65 -1.01 -5.51 -11.52
N GLU A 66 -1.72 -5.37 -12.65
CA GLU A 66 -1.14 -4.92 -13.90
C GLU A 66 -0.52 -3.52 -13.78
N SER A 67 -1.12 -2.61 -13.03
CA SER A 67 -0.61 -1.25 -12.83
C SER A 67 0.79 -1.24 -12.20
N PHE A 68 1.08 -2.17 -11.30
CA PHE A 68 2.41 -2.36 -10.73
C PHE A 68 3.41 -2.98 -11.71
N CYS A 69 2.96 -3.76 -12.68
CA CYS A 69 3.84 -4.30 -13.73
C CYS A 69 4.29 -3.23 -14.74
N ARG A 70 3.56 -2.12 -14.83
CA ARG A 70 3.79 -1.03 -15.80
C ARG A 70 4.60 0.14 -15.24
N GLN A 71 5.24 -0.02 -14.09
CA GLN A 71 6.04 1.05 -13.49
C GLN A 71 7.25 1.39 -14.33
N ASP A 72 7.52 2.68 -14.47
CA ASP A 72 8.73 3.24 -15.11
C ASP A 72 9.88 3.29 -14.09
N TYR A 73 10.18 2.13 -13.49
CA TYR A 73 11.23 1.96 -12.50
C TYR A 73 12.19 0.87 -12.93
N PRO A 74 13.53 1.08 -12.81
CA PRO A 74 14.50 0.18 -13.42
C PRO A 74 14.60 -1.19 -12.76
N ASN A 75 14.57 -1.25 -11.42
CA ASN A 75 14.83 -2.48 -10.68
C ASN A 75 13.80 -2.68 -9.58
N TYR A 76 12.83 -3.54 -9.81
CA TYR A 76 11.86 -3.94 -8.80
C TYR A 76 11.37 -5.38 -9.04
N GLU A 77 10.87 -5.99 -8.00
CA GLU A 77 10.16 -7.27 -8.05
C GLU A 77 8.78 -7.14 -7.41
N ILE A 78 7.86 -8.02 -7.80
CA ILE A 78 6.50 -8.09 -7.24
C ILE A 78 6.33 -9.47 -6.58
N LEU A 79 6.03 -9.48 -5.30
CA LEU A 79 5.84 -10.67 -4.49
C LEU A 79 4.36 -10.75 -4.08
N CYS A 80 3.58 -11.55 -4.80
CA CYS A 80 2.18 -11.83 -4.47
C CYS A 80 2.13 -12.98 -3.46
N SER A 81 1.61 -12.75 -2.26
CA SER A 81 1.47 -13.78 -1.24
C SER A 81 0.02 -14.17 -1.01
N ILE A 82 -0.24 -15.46 -0.92
CA ILE A 82 -1.57 -16.07 -0.79
C ILE A 82 -1.49 -17.20 0.23
N GLN A 83 -2.41 -17.26 1.19
CA GLN A 83 -2.38 -18.28 2.24
C GLN A 83 -3.05 -19.60 1.85
N ASP A 84 -4.03 -19.56 0.96
CA ASP A 84 -4.79 -20.75 0.52
C ASP A 84 -4.52 -21.03 -0.96
N PRO A 85 -4.05 -22.23 -1.33
CA PRO A 85 -3.84 -22.60 -2.73
C PRO A 85 -5.13 -22.58 -3.57
N ASN A 86 -6.29 -22.66 -2.94
CA ASN A 86 -7.60 -22.58 -3.61
C ASN A 86 -8.14 -21.17 -3.72
N ASP A 87 -7.42 -20.16 -3.21
CA ASP A 87 -7.84 -18.76 -3.29
C ASP A 87 -7.94 -18.32 -4.76
N PRO A 88 -9.08 -17.76 -5.18
CA PRO A 88 -9.28 -17.35 -6.57
C PRO A 88 -8.32 -16.24 -7.03
N ALA A 89 -7.73 -15.47 -6.11
CA ALA A 89 -6.69 -14.48 -6.42
C ALA A 89 -5.46 -15.11 -7.10
N TYR A 90 -5.15 -16.38 -6.80
CA TYR A 90 -4.05 -17.11 -7.44
C TYR A 90 -4.17 -17.10 -8.97
N ARG A 91 -5.37 -17.41 -9.49
CA ARG A 91 -5.61 -17.44 -10.94
C ARG A 91 -5.43 -16.08 -11.60
N VAL A 92 -5.76 -15.01 -10.89
CA VAL A 92 -5.58 -13.64 -11.37
C VAL A 92 -4.10 -13.28 -11.40
N ALA A 93 -3.35 -13.56 -10.32
CA ALA A 93 -1.92 -13.33 -10.26
C ALA A 93 -1.15 -14.13 -11.34
N GLU A 94 -1.55 -15.40 -11.60
CA GLU A 94 -0.98 -16.19 -12.69
C GLU A 94 -1.22 -15.56 -14.08
N LYS A 95 -2.44 -15.05 -14.33
CA LYS A 95 -2.75 -14.38 -15.59
C LYS A 95 -1.87 -13.13 -15.79
N VAL A 96 -1.68 -12.34 -14.74
CA VAL A 96 -0.82 -11.15 -14.79
C VAL A 96 0.62 -11.58 -15.05
N LYS A 97 1.14 -12.57 -14.32
CA LYS A 97 2.50 -13.09 -14.53
C LYS A 97 2.73 -13.59 -15.96
N LYS A 98 1.76 -14.28 -16.54
CA LYS A 98 1.82 -14.74 -17.94
C LYS A 98 1.77 -13.60 -18.95
N LYS A 99 1.09 -12.51 -18.63
CA LYS A 99 0.99 -11.31 -19.49
C LYS A 99 2.29 -10.49 -19.50
N PHE A 100 3.04 -10.51 -18.38
CA PHE A 100 4.28 -9.75 -18.19
C PHE A 100 5.44 -10.69 -17.86
N PRO A 101 5.86 -11.56 -18.81
CA PRO A 101 6.91 -12.55 -18.58
C PRO A 101 8.30 -11.94 -18.33
N GLU A 102 8.49 -10.68 -18.78
CA GLU A 102 9.72 -9.90 -18.58
C GLU A 102 9.84 -9.28 -17.18
N LYS A 103 8.73 -9.26 -16.40
CA LYS A 103 8.73 -8.70 -15.05
C LYS A 103 8.97 -9.79 -14.01
N GLU A 104 9.72 -9.42 -12.99
CA GLU A 104 10.02 -10.33 -11.88
C GLU A 104 8.80 -10.43 -10.94
N ILE A 105 7.90 -11.38 -11.24
CA ILE A 105 6.69 -11.64 -10.44
C ILE A 105 6.81 -13.01 -9.80
N SER A 106 6.78 -13.06 -8.48
CA SER A 106 6.71 -14.30 -7.70
C SER A 106 5.34 -14.45 -7.04
N ILE A 107 4.78 -15.65 -7.11
CA ILE A 107 3.52 -16.00 -6.43
C ILE A 107 3.86 -17.02 -5.37
N LEU A 108 3.64 -16.64 -4.11
CA LEU A 108 3.97 -17.43 -2.92
C LEU A 108 2.69 -17.95 -2.31
N ILE A 109 2.56 -19.26 -2.23
CA ILE A 109 1.42 -19.91 -1.59
C ILE A 109 1.96 -20.57 -0.32
N GLU A 110 1.78 -19.89 0.79
CA GLU A 110 2.27 -20.37 2.09
C GLU A 110 1.33 -19.91 3.21
N ARG A 111 0.85 -20.88 3.98
CA ARG A 111 0.06 -20.59 5.19
C ARG A 111 0.99 -20.23 6.34
N CYS A 112 0.91 -19.00 6.80
CA CYS A 112 1.63 -18.50 7.95
C CYS A 112 0.65 -18.13 9.08
N ASN A 113 0.99 -18.46 10.33
CA ASN A 113 0.19 -18.18 11.51
C ASN A 113 1.07 -17.65 12.67
N ASP A 114 2.13 -16.92 12.35
CA ASP A 114 3.13 -16.45 13.31
C ASP A 114 2.62 -15.27 14.15
N GLY A 115 1.60 -14.57 13.67
CA GLY A 115 1.02 -13.39 14.32
C GLY A 115 -0.50 -13.44 14.48
N LEU A 116 -1.03 -12.50 15.27
CA LEU A 116 -2.47 -12.38 15.48
C LEU A 116 -3.20 -11.72 14.30
N ASN A 117 -2.50 -10.98 13.47
CA ASN A 117 -3.08 -10.25 12.34
C ASN A 117 -2.99 -11.10 11.06
N PRO A 118 -4.13 -11.52 10.46
CA PRO A 118 -4.15 -12.34 9.25
C PRO A 118 -3.45 -11.68 8.06
N LYS A 119 -3.52 -10.36 7.93
CA LYS A 119 -2.84 -9.62 6.85
C LYS A 119 -1.32 -9.68 7.00
N VAL A 120 -0.81 -9.56 8.23
CA VAL A 120 0.62 -9.71 8.51
C VAL A 120 1.07 -11.12 8.18
N ASN A 121 0.31 -12.13 8.61
CA ASN A 121 0.59 -13.53 8.30
C ASN A 121 0.65 -13.78 6.79
N ASN A 122 -0.26 -13.17 6.02
CA ASN A 122 -0.23 -13.30 4.55
C ASN A 122 0.99 -12.63 3.93
N MET A 123 1.51 -11.59 4.54
CA MET A 123 2.65 -10.79 4.05
C MET A 123 4.02 -11.41 4.39
N LEU A 124 4.11 -12.14 5.51
CA LEU A 124 5.39 -12.66 6.01
C LEU A 124 6.16 -13.54 5.02
N PRO A 125 5.53 -14.47 4.27
CA PRO A 125 6.23 -15.25 3.25
C PRO A 125 6.88 -14.37 2.17
N ALA A 126 6.15 -13.35 1.69
CA ALA A 126 6.68 -12.40 0.72
C ALA A 126 7.84 -11.58 1.31
N TYR A 127 7.72 -11.11 2.55
CA TYR A 127 8.78 -10.38 3.24
C TYR A 127 10.07 -11.23 3.38
N ARG A 128 9.93 -12.50 3.73
CA ARG A 128 11.09 -13.41 3.87
C ARG A 128 11.80 -13.70 2.55
N GLN A 129 11.09 -13.61 1.42
CA GLN A 129 11.65 -13.84 0.09
C GLN A 129 12.07 -12.57 -0.63
N ALA A 130 11.79 -11.41 -0.07
CA ALA A 130 12.18 -10.12 -0.64
C ALA A 130 13.70 -10.02 -0.77
N ARG A 131 14.18 -9.75 -1.98
CA ARG A 131 15.62 -9.69 -2.29
C ARG A 131 16.21 -8.30 -2.10
N TYR A 132 15.37 -7.27 -2.17
CA TYR A 132 15.81 -5.89 -2.18
C TYR A 132 15.65 -5.23 -0.81
N PRO A 133 16.53 -4.27 -0.47
CA PRO A 133 16.53 -3.64 0.86
C PRO A 133 15.35 -2.70 1.10
N TYR A 134 14.74 -2.18 0.04
CA TYR A 134 13.56 -1.32 0.13
C TYR A 134 12.31 -2.14 -0.11
N ILE A 135 11.39 -2.05 0.84
CA ILE A 135 10.13 -2.80 0.82
C ILE A 135 8.98 -1.83 0.65
N LEU A 136 8.19 -2.02 -0.40
CA LEU A 136 6.91 -1.36 -0.61
C LEU A 136 5.78 -2.35 -0.30
N ILE A 137 4.92 -2.04 0.63
CA ILE A 137 3.71 -2.82 0.93
C ILE A 137 2.53 -2.13 0.28
N SER A 138 1.79 -2.86 -0.54
CA SER A 138 0.60 -2.33 -1.21
C SER A 138 -0.54 -3.34 -1.17
N ASP A 139 -1.73 -2.86 -0.84
CA ASP A 139 -2.94 -3.68 -0.80
C ASP A 139 -3.36 -4.14 -2.21
N SER A 140 -4.13 -5.21 -2.27
CA SER A 140 -4.64 -5.82 -3.51
C SER A 140 -5.53 -4.88 -4.34
N ASN A 141 -6.24 -3.98 -3.68
CA ASN A 141 -7.20 -3.04 -4.28
C ASN A 141 -6.59 -1.68 -4.69
N VAL A 142 -5.27 -1.56 -4.71
CA VAL A 142 -4.58 -0.31 -5.09
C VAL A 142 -4.17 -0.36 -6.55
N MET A 143 -4.59 0.65 -7.32
CA MET A 143 -4.14 0.95 -8.67
C MET A 143 -3.19 2.14 -8.63
N VAL A 144 -2.12 2.13 -9.41
CA VAL A 144 -1.07 3.16 -9.41
C VAL A 144 -0.77 3.65 -10.81
N ASP A 145 -0.30 4.90 -10.91
CA ASP A 145 0.23 5.47 -12.14
C ASP A 145 1.65 4.94 -12.42
N ARG A 146 2.17 5.18 -13.63
CA ARG A 146 3.46 4.63 -14.07
C ARG A 146 4.67 5.18 -13.34
N ASP A 147 4.56 6.36 -12.78
CA ASP A 147 5.58 7.12 -12.06
C ASP A 147 5.42 7.04 -10.53
N TYR A 148 4.72 6.02 -10.05
CA TYR A 148 4.44 5.87 -8.62
C TYR A 148 5.67 5.47 -7.78
N LEU A 149 6.63 4.71 -8.34
CA LEU A 149 7.83 4.23 -7.66
C LEU A 149 8.98 5.24 -7.64
#